data_aba9393b00601897b788bed1ad27f6d8
#
_entry.id   aba9393b00601897b788bed1ad27f6d8
#
_cell.length_a   1.000
_cell.length_b   1.000
_cell.length_c   1.000
_cell.angle_alpha   90.00
_cell.angle_beta   90.00
_cell.angle_gamma   90.00
#
_symmetry.space_group_name_H-M   'P 1'
#
loop_
_entity.id
_entity.type
_entity.pdbx_description
1 polymer ?
#
loop_
_entity_poly.entity_id
_entity_poly.type
_entity_poly.pdbx_seq_one_letter_code
_entity_poly.pdbx_strand_id
1 'polypeptide(L)'
;MADVILLSTADWDHPLWTNKQHLAVSLADAGHRVLYIDSLGVRSARAGRADARRILRRLLRSLNPLRQVRQRIWVVSPLVLPGRTTGMVGRLNRWSFGLALFWADWRLDLRTPLLWTFNPNTRSYLKLGRFQATIYHCVDRIQAQPGMPSESLERAEQDLCGAVNAVFTTAPELQKELAPLNAGTHLFGNVADAQHFGRARSQALLRPPDFPAIQGPCLIFIGAIDAYKLDLAMLEALIASTPQWTYVLIGPVGETDPSTDVEPLASYPHVHLLGP
;
A
#
# COMPACT_ATOMS: atom_id res chain seq x y z
N MET A 1 5.54 -8.63 -24.77
CA MET A 1 6.06 -7.50 -23.95
C MET A 1 5.01 -6.41 -24.01
N ALA A 2 4.57 -5.89 -22.86
CA ALA A 2 3.60 -4.80 -22.78
C ALA A 2 4.14 -3.68 -21.93
N ASP A 3 3.61 -2.47 -22.13
CA ASP A 3 3.83 -1.32 -21.25
C ASP A 3 2.74 -1.30 -20.19
N VAL A 4 3.12 -1.20 -18.93
CA VAL A 4 2.18 -1.17 -17.80
C VAL A 4 2.37 0.12 -17.01
N ILE A 5 1.33 0.90 -16.90
CA ILE A 5 1.26 2.02 -15.95
C ILE A 5 0.63 1.49 -14.67
N LEU A 6 1.41 1.46 -13.58
CA LEU A 6 0.98 0.99 -12.28
C LEU A 6 0.75 2.19 -11.36
N LEU A 7 -0.52 2.55 -11.14
CA LEU A 7 -0.89 3.63 -10.23
C LEU A 7 -1.05 3.09 -8.80
N SER A 8 -0.06 3.39 -7.98
CA SER A 8 0.06 2.85 -6.63
C SER A 8 -0.58 3.75 -5.56
N THR A 9 -0.87 3.16 -4.41
CA THR A 9 -1.20 3.85 -3.15
C THR A 9 -0.03 3.88 -2.16
N ALA A 10 1.14 3.33 -2.56
CA ALA A 10 2.39 3.36 -1.80
C ALA A 10 3.51 4.01 -2.61
N ASP A 11 4.41 4.74 -1.96
CA ASP A 11 5.61 5.26 -2.61
C ASP A 11 6.61 4.10 -2.85
N TRP A 12 7.36 4.16 -3.96
CA TRP A 12 8.36 3.13 -4.29
C TRP A 12 9.42 2.95 -3.19
N ASP A 13 9.89 4.07 -2.63
CA ASP A 13 10.92 4.07 -1.59
C ASP A 13 10.38 3.86 -0.18
N HIS A 14 9.15 3.36 -0.04
CA HIS A 14 8.64 2.99 1.27
C HIS A 14 9.47 1.82 1.84
N PRO A 15 9.95 1.89 3.09
CA PRO A 15 10.81 0.84 3.65
C PRO A 15 10.12 -0.52 3.75
N LEU A 16 8.81 -0.51 3.99
CA LEU A 16 7.99 -1.71 4.02
C LEU A 16 7.30 -1.88 2.64
N TRP A 17 7.84 -2.78 1.84
CA TRP A 17 7.26 -3.10 0.55
C TRP A 17 5.94 -3.86 0.70
N THR A 18 5.01 -3.51 -0.14
CA THR A 18 3.69 -4.14 -0.22
C THR A 18 3.53 -4.85 -1.57
N ASN A 19 2.39 -5.48 -1.80
CA ASN A 19 2.04 -6.11 -3.08
C ASN A 19 2.25 -5.21 -4.30
N LYS A 20 2.22 -3.88 -4.16
CA LYS A 20 2.38 -2.94 -5.29
C LYS A 20 3.79 -2.96 -5.88
N GLN A 21 4.82 -2.86 -5.03
CA GLN A 21 6.22 -2.92 -5.45
C GLN A 21 6.58 -4.33 -5.93
N HIS A 22 6.13 -5.37 -5.22
CA HIS A 22 6.35 -6.77 -5.63
C HIS A 22 5.71 -7.07 -6.98
N LEU A 23 4.50 -6.59 -7.24
CA LEU A 23 3.84 -6.73 -8.54
C LEU A 23 4.64 -6.06 -9.65
N ALA A 24 5.12 -4.82 -9.41
CA ALA A 24 5.93 -4.11 -10.39
C ALA A 24 7.20 -4.88 -10.76
N VAL A 25 7.86 -5.48 -9.76
CA VAL A 25 9.04 -6.33 -9.96
C VAL A 25 8.68 -7.57 -10.75
N SER A 26 7.62 -8.29 -10.36
CA SER A 26 7.18 -9.52 -11.05
C SER A 26 6.82 -9.26 -12.51
N LEU A 27 6.15 -8.14 -12.82
CA LEU A 27 5.84 -7.73 -14.19
C LEU A 27 7.11 -7.43 -14.99
N ALA A 28 8.10 -6.75 -14.37
CA ALA A 28 9.37 -6.47 -15.05
C ALA A 28 10.20 -7.73 -15.30
N ASP A 29 10.23 -8.66 -14.34
CA ASP A 29 10.91 -9.94 -14.46
C ASP A 29 10.23 -10.84 -15.54
N ALA A 30 8.91 -10.70 -15.73
CA ALA A 30 8.16 -11.31 -16.83
C ALA A 30 8.37 -10.61 -18.19
N GLY A 31 9.21 -9.58 -18.25
CA GLY A 31 9.62 -8.91 -19.47
C GLY A 31 8.80 -7.67 -19.86
N HIS A 32 7.86 -7.22 -19.02
CA HIS A 32 7.09 -6.00 -19.25
C HIS A 32 7.88 -4.75 -18.86
N ARG A 33 7.55 -3.58 -19.47
CA ARG A 33 8.03 -2.29 -19.00
C ARG A 33 7.01 -1.70 -18.02
N VAL A 34 7.45 -1.27 -16.85
CA VAL A 34 6.57 -0.76 -15.80
C VAL A 34 6.88 0.70 -15.50
N LEU A 35 5.89 1.56 -15.65
CA LEU A 35 5.88 2.92 -15.12
C LEU A 35 5.11 2.90 -13.80
N TYR A 36 5.85 2.86 -12.69
CA TYR A 36 5.28 2.93 -11.34
C TYR A 36 5.01 4.38 -10.97
N ILE A 37 3.78 4.68 -10.59
CA ILE A 37 3.39 6.01 -10.13
C ILE A 37 3.24 5.97 -8.62
N ASP A 38 4.04 6.78 -7.93
CA ASP A 38 4.00 6.95 -6.48
C ASP A 38 2.61 7.39 -6.01
N SER A 39 2.32 7.12 -4.73
CA SER A 39 1.03 7.44 -4.11
C SER A 39 0.63 8.89 -4.32
N LEU A 40 -0.59 9.11 -4.80
CA LEU A 40 -1.19 10.44 -4.92
C LEU A 40 -1.69 10.99 -3.57
N GLY A 41 -1.66 10.14 -2.51
CA GLY A 41 -2.17 10.48 -1.18
C GLY A 41 -3.69 10.49 -1.15
N VAL A 42 -4.28 9.44 -0.62
CA VAL A 42 -5.73 9.30 -0.46
C VAL A 42 -6.20 10.04 0.80
N ARG A 43 -5.38 10.01 1.86
CA ARG A 43 -5.65 10.69 3.14
C ARG A 43 -5.34 12.17 3.03
N SER A 44 -6.21 13.02 3.57
CA SER A 44 -5.95 14.46 3.71
C SER A 44 -4.74 14.70 4.64
N ALA A 45 -3.90 15.69 4.27
CA ALA A 45 -2.78 16.09 5.11
C ALA A 45 -3.30 16.63 6.46
N ARG A 46 -2.75 16.14 7.56
CA ARG A 46 -2.95 16.72 8.89
C ARG A 46 -1.83 17.72 9.16
N ALA A 47 -2.15 18.84 9.79
CA ALA A 47 -1.15 19.83 10.16
C ALA A 47 -0.15 19.23 11.18
N GLY A 48 1.05 18.86 10.70
CA GLY A 48 2.08 18.26 11.54
C GLY A 48 3.46 18.26 10.88
N ARG A 49 4.53 18.16 11.71
CA ARG A 49 5.93 18.14 11.24
C ARG A 49 6.23 16.93 10.30
N ALA A 50 5.54 15.82 10.51
CA ALA A 50 5.67 14.63 9.66
C ALA A 50 5.13 14.88 8.26
N ASP A 51 3.98 15.55 8.13
CA ASP A 51 3.40 15.89 6.83
C ASP A 51 4.21 16.96 6.10
N ALA A 52 4.77 17.94 6.81
CA ALA A 52 5.67 18.94 6.24
C ALA A 52 6.93 18.28 5.62
N ARG A 53 7.56 17.33 6.35
CA ARG A 53 8.69 16.55 5.81
C ARG A 53 8.30 15.70 4.60
N ARG A 54 7.10 15.13 4.59
CA ARG A 54 6.56 14.35 3.47
C ARG A 54 6.34 15.25 2.24
N ILE A 55 5.77 16.42 2.41
CA ILE A 55 5.57 17.42 1.35
C ILE A 55 6.92 17.88 0.79
N LEU A 56 7.89 18.21 1.65
CA LEU A 56 9.23 18.61 1.22
C LEU A 56 9.94 17.51 0.42
N ARG A 57 9.87 16.26 0.87
CA ARG A 57 10.43 15.13 0.10
C ARG A 57 9.75 14.98 -1.27
N ARG A 58 8.44 15.19 -1.36
CA ARG A 58 7.71 15.17 -2.64
C ARG A 58 8.13 16.30 -3.57
N LEU A 59 8.33 17.51 -3.03
CA LEU A 59 8.86 18.65 -3.79
C LEU A 59 10.25 18.34 -4.35
N LEU A 60 11.15 17.81 -3.54
CA LEU A 60 12.50 17.43 -3.99
C LEU A 60 12.47 16.32 -5.05
N ARG A 61 11.59 15.33 -4.91
CA ARG A 61 11.40 14.25 -5.90
C ARG A 61 10.80 14.77 -7.22
N SER A 62 9.94 15.79 -7.16
CA SER A 62 9.34 16.38 -8.36
C SER A 62 10.34 17.14 -9.25
N LEU A 63 11.55 17.45 -8.75
CA LEU A 63 12.64 17.99 -9.55
C LEU A 63 13.25 16.96 -10.52
N ASN A 64 13.16 15.67 -10.19
CA ASN A 64 13.46 14.57 -11.09
C ASN A 64 12.28 13.59 -11.11
N PRO A 65 11.19 13.95 -11.79
CA PRO A 65 9.93 13.27 -11.67
C PRO A 65 9.95 11.84 -12.24
N LEU A 66 10.87 11.53 -13.16
CA LEU A 66 11.03 10.20 -13.75
C LEU A 66 12.42 9.67 -13.48
N ARG A 67 12.53 8.55 -12.77
CA ARG A 67 13.79 7.88 -12.46
C ARG A 67 13.68 6.38 -12.74
N GLN A 68 14.71 5.82 -13.33
CA GLN A 68 14.84 4.38 -13.46
C GLN A 68 15.37 3.80 -12.14
N VAL A 69 14.62 2.90 -11.51
CA VAL A 69 14.95 2.30 -10.20
C VAL A 69 15.45 0.86 -10.33
N ARG A 70 15.04 0.19 -11.42
CA ARG A 70 15.45 -1.17 -11.78
C ARG A 70 15.37 -1.33 -13.29
N GLN A 71 15.98 -2.36 -13.83
CA GLN A 71 15.79 -2.71 -15.24
C GLN A 71 14.28 -2.86 -15.52
N ARG A 72 13.77 -2.14 -16.54
CA ARG A 72 12.36 -2.10 -16.97
C ARG A 72 11.37 -1.50 -15.96
N ILE A 73 11.85 -0.88 -14.86
CA ILE A 73 11.00 -0.16 -13.92
C ILE A 73 11.42 1.29 -13.82
N TRP A 74 10.50 2.18 -14.13
CA TRP A 74 10.63 3.63 -13.92
C TRP A 74 9.61 4.08 -12.90
N VAL A 75 9.97 5.05 -12.09
CA VAL A 75 9.10 5.65 -11.06
C VAL A 75 8.83 7.09 -11.41
N VAL A 76 7.57 7.47 -11.35
CA VAL A 76 7.11 8.86 -11.42
C VAL A 76 6.52 9.27 -10.08
N SER A 77 6.99 10.41 -9.56
CA SER A 77 6.51 11.02 -8.32
C SER A 77 5.80 12.34 -8.63
N PRO A 78 4.51 12.31 -9.00
CA PRO A 78 3.79 13.53 -9.35
C PRO A 78 3.59 14.43 -8.12
N LEU A 79 3.70 15.74 -8.34
CA LEU A 79 3.43 16.72 -7.30
C LEU A 79 1.92 16.94 -7.16
N VAL A 80 1.32 16.32 -6.18
CA VAL A 80 -0.11 16.46 -5.87
C VAL A 80 -0.30 16.77 -4.39
N LEU A 81 -1.28 17.61 -4.08
CA LEU A 81 -1.72 17.88 -2.73
C LEU A 81 -2.68 16.76 -2.29
N PRO A 82 -2.36 15.99 -1.24
CA PRO A 82 -3.12 14.79 -0.87
C PRO A 82 -4.54 15.11 -0.41
N GLY A 83 -5.46 14.15 -0.60
CA GLY A 83 -6.83 14.16 -0.09
C GLY A 83 -7.81 15.10 -0.78
N ARG A 84 -7.42 15.82 -1.84
CA ARG A 84 -8.33 16.73 -2.57
C ARG A 84 -8.41 16.39 -4.04
N THR A 85 -9.54 15.83 -4.45
CA THR A 85 -9.85 15.47 -5.85
C THR A 85 -10.76 16.48 -6.54
N THR A 86 -11.40 17.38 -5.77
CA THR A 86 -12.40 18.35 -6.27
C THR A 86 -11.94 19.80 -6.09
N GLY A 87 -12.68 20.75 -6.63
CA GLY A 87 -12.41 22.17 -6.55
C GLY A 87 -11.15 22.60 -7.31
N MET A 88 -10.60 23.77 -6.95
CA MET A 88 -9.40 24.35 -7.59
C MET A 88 -8.15 23.49 -7.33
N VAL A 89 -8.00 22.99 -6.13
CA VAL A 89 -6.88 22.10 -5.77
C VAL A 89 -6.94 20.80 -6.58
N GLY A 90 -8.13 20.20 -6.72
CA GLY A 90 -8.29 19.02 -7.56
C GLY A 90 -7.97 19.27 -9.04
N ARG A 91 -8.28 20.48 -9.59
CA ARG A 91 -7.88 20.86 -10.96
C ARG A 91 -6.36 20.96 -11.07
N LEU A 92 -5.69 21.61 -10.10
CA LEU A 92 -4.24 21.73 -10.09
C LEU A 92 -3.57 20.35 -9.98
N ASN A 93 -4.08 19.49 -9.12
CA ASN A 93 -3.60 18.11 -8.98
C ASN A 93 -3.73 17.33 -10.29
N ARG A 94 -4.86 17.42 -10.98
CA ARG A 94 -5.06 16.77 -12.30
C ARG A 94 -4.09 17.29 -13.34
N TRP A 95 -3.89 18.62 -13.38
CA TRP A 95 -2.96 19.24 -14.32
C TRP A 95 -1.52 18.78 -14.05
N SER A 96 -1.05 18.88 -12.81
CA SER A 96 0.31 18.45 -12.41
C SER A 96 0.54 16.96 -12.67
N PHE A 97 -0.43 16.12 -12.32
CA PHE A 97 -0.38 14.68 -12.60
C PHE A 97 -0.34 14.40 -14.11
N GLY A 98 -1.21 15.08 -14.87
CA GLY A 98 -1.28 14.95 -16.33
C GLY A 98 0.03 15.34 -17.01
N LEU A 99 0.68 16.42 -16.54
CA LEU A 99 1.98 16.87 -17.04
C LEU A 99 3.09 15.86 -16.75
N ALA A 100 3.15 15.34 -15.52
CA ALA A 100 4.14 14.34 -15.12
C ALA A 100 3.99 13.04 -15.93
N LEU A 101 2.74 12.61 -16.15
CA LEU A 101 2.44 11.42 -16.94
C LEU A 101 2.74 11.64 -18.44
N PHE A 102 2.37 12.80 -19.00
CA PHE A 102 2.68 13.15 -20.38
C PHE A 102 4.20 13.15 -20.63
N TRP A 103 4.97 13.74 -19.72
CA TRP A 103 6.42 13.76 -19.84
C TRP A 103 7.04 12.36 -19.74
N ALA A 104 6.54 11.50 -18.84
CA ALA A 104 6.99 10.12 -18.71
C ALA A 104 6.62 9.29 -19.96
N ASP A 105 5.40 9.45 -20.46
CA ASP A 105 4.90 8.82 -21.69
C ASP A 105 5.77 9.17 -22.90
N TRP A 106 6.04 10.48 -23.08
CA TRP A 106 6.92 10.96 -24.15
C TRP A 106 8.37 10.44 -24.01
N ARG A 107 8.90 10.45 -22.77
CA ARG A 107 10.30 10.05 -22.53
C ARG A 107 10.54 8.56 -22.71
N LEU A 108 9.53 7.75 -22.44
CA LEU A 108 9.59 6.28 -22.48
C LEU A 108 8.98 5.71 -23.78
N ASP A 109 8.35 6.53 -24.63
CA ASP A 109 7.59 6.08 -25.81
C ASP A 109 6.67 4.90 -25.45
N LEU A 110 5.74 5.14 -24.49
CA LEU A 110 4.80 4.10 -24.06
C LEU A 110 3.72 3.91 -25.13
N ARG A 111 3.58 2.68 -25.62
CA ARG A 111 2.62 2.36 -26.68
C ARG A 111 1.42 1.62 -26.12
N THR A 112 0.24 2.23 -26.21
CA THR A 112 -1.02 1.63 -25.76
C THR A 112 -0.88 0.88 -24.42
N PRO A 113 -0.47 1.57 -23.33
CA PRO A 113 -0.17 0.90 -22.08
C PRO A 113 -1.42 0.29 -21.43
N LEU A 114 -1.21 -0.76 -20.64
CA LEU A 114 -2.18 -1.26 -19.67
C LEU A 114 -2.17 -0.34 -18.45
N LEU A 115 -3.35 -0.04 -17.88
CA LEU A 115 -3.45 0.60 -16.58
C LEU A 115 -3.74 -0.46 -15.52
N TRP A 116 -2.84 -0.56 -14.53
CA TRP A 116 -3.04 -1.33 -13.32
C TRP A 116 -3.11 -0.37 -12.14
N THR A 117 -4.26 -0.21 -11.54
CA THR A 117 -4.44 0.76 -10.46
C THR A 117 -4.86 0.12 -9.15
N PHE A 118 -4.31 0.65 -8.05
CA PHE A 118 -4.71 0.36 -6.67
C PHE A 118 -5.49 1.53 -6.04
N ASN A 119 -5.68 2.62 -6.79
CA ASN A 119 -6.27 3.84 -6.25
C ASN A 119 -7.74 3.99 -6.68
N PRO A 120 -8.71 3.96 -5.77
CA PRO A 120 -10.12 4.12 -6.09
C PRO A 120 -10.42 5.46 -6.78
N ASN A 121 -9.64 6.52 -6.51
CA ASN A 121 -9.81 7.83 -7.14
C ASN A 121 -9.23 7.94 -8.55
N THR A 122 -8.85 6.84 -9.21
CA THR A 122 -8.18 6.83 -10.53
C THR A 122 -8.92 7.67 -11.56
N ARG A 123 -10.24 7.58 -11.65
CA ARG A 123 -11.04 8.34 -12.62
C ARG A 123 -11.03 9.85 -12.40
N SER A 124 -10.69 10.28 -11.18
CA SER A 124 -10.47 11.70 -10.89
C SER A 124 -9.21 12.27 -11.55
N TYR A 125 -8.28 11.41 -11.96
CA TYR A 125 -7.00 11.80 -12.54
C TYR A 125 -6.82 11.35 -13.99
N LEU A 126 -7.39 10.20 -14.39
CA LEU A 126 -7.16 9.53 -15.67
C LEU A 126 -8.46 9.25 -16.42
N LYS A 127 -8.42 9.47 -17.74
CA LYS A 127 -9.43 8.97 -18.67
C LYS A 127 -9.06 7.54 -19.07
N LEU A 128 -9.92 6.57 -18.76
CA LEU A 128 -9.63 5.15 -18.96
C LEU A 128 -9.51 4.74 -20.43
N GLY A 129 -10.24 5.40 -21.34
CA GLY A 129 -10.26 5.07 -22.77
C GLY A 129 -8.94 5.27 -23.52
N ARG A 130 -7.89 5.81 -22.86
CA ARG A 130 -6.55 5.91 -23.44
C ARG A 130 -5.71 4.63 -23.30
N PHE A 131 -6.15 3.69 -22.47
CA PHE A 131 -5.44 2.46 -22.16
C PHE A 131 -5.96 1.28 -22.97
N GLN A 132 -5.09 0.32 -23.31
CA GLN A 132 -5.46 -0.91 -24.00
C GLN A 132 -6.40 -1.78 -23.14
N ALA A 133 -6.11 -1.85 -21.84
CA ALA A 133 -6.98 -2.44 -20.83
C ALA A 133 -6.71 -1.77 -19.47
N THR A 134 -7.70 -1.89 -18.60
CA THR A 134 -7.68 -1.27 -17.28
C THR A 134 -8.05 -2.29 -16.21
N ILE A 135 -7.21 -2.38 -15.16
CA ILE A 135 -7.39 -3.29 -14.04
C ILE A 135 -7.43 -2.46 -12.76
N TYR A 136 -8.48 -2.62 -11.96
CA TYR A 136 -8.51 -2.15 -10.59
C TYR A 136 -8.17 -3.30 -9.66
N HIS A 137 -7.17 -3.13 -8.80
CA HIS A 137 -6.75 -4.14 -7.81
C HIS A 137 -7.09 -3.64 -6.41
N CYS A 138 -8.21 -4.12 -5.89
CA CYS A 138 -8.68 -3.85 -4.54
C CYS A 138 -7.99 -4.81 -3.57
N VAL A 139 -7.04 -4.30 -2.79
CA VAL A 139 -6.26 -5.12 -1.83
C VAL A 139 -6.77 -5.00 -0.41
N ASP A 140 -7.38 -3.87 -0.07
CA ASP A 140 -7.90 -3.55 1.25
C ASP A 140 -9.11 -2.65 1.13
N ARG A 141 -9.97 -2.67 2.15
CA ARG A 141 -11.07 -1.71 2.33
C ARG A 141 -10.51 -0.38 2.85
N ILE A 142 -9.89 0.42 1.95
CA ILE A 142 -9.20 1.68 2.29
C ILE A 142 -10.14 2.64 3.04
N GLN A 143 -11.41 2.68 2.66
CA GLN A 143 -12.44 3.54 3.28
C GLN A 143 -12.71 3.20 4.74
N ALA A 144 -12.36 1.99 5.21
CA ALA A 144 -12.51 1.58 6.61
C ALA A 144 -11.35 2.05 7.51
N GLN A 145 -10.27 2.59 6.93
CA GLN A 145 -9.13 3.06 7.72
C GLN A 145 -9.45 4.38 8.43
N PRO A 146 -8.93 4.60 9.66
CA PRO A 146 -9.15 5.82 10.43
C PRO A 146 -8.75 7.07 9.65
N GLY A 147 -9.65 8.07 9.64
CA GLY A 147 -9.41 9.37 9.01
C GLY A 147 -9.49 9.39 7.49
N MET A 148 -10.02 8.35 6.87
CA MET A 148 -10.34 8.34 5.44
C MET A 148 -11.70 8.98 5.15
N PRO A 149 -11.87 9.66 4.00
CA PRO A 149 -13.17 10.20 3.57
C PRO A 149 -14.03 9.06 2.98
N SER A 150 -14.59 8.21 3.85
CA SER A 150 -15.22 6.92 3.50
C SER A 150 -16.24 7.01 2.39
N GLU A 151 -17.26 7.88 2.49
CA GLU A 151 -18.31 7.99 1.47
C GLU A 151 -17.80 8.38 0.08
N SER A 152 -16.83 9.32 0.02
CA SER A 152 -16.30 9.76 -1.27
C SER A 152 -15.41 8.71 -1.92
N LEU A 153 -14.70 7.92 -1.11
CA LEU A 153 -13.87 6.80 -1.58
C LEU A 153 -14.73 5.64 -2.06
N GLU A 154 -15.78 5.32 -1.33
CA GLU A 154 -16.72 4.27 -1.70
C GLU A 154 -17.40 4.57 -3.04
N ARG A 155 -17.91 5.80 -3.22
CA ARG A 155 -18.49 6.24 -4.49
C ARG A 155 -17.45 6.19 -5.63
N ALA A 156 -16.22 6.62 -5.37
CA ALA A 156 -15.15 6.59 -6.38
C ALA A 156 -14.77 5.16 -6.76
N GLU A 157 -14.75 4.23 -5.79
CA GLU A 157 -14.49 2.81 -6.01
C GLU A 157 -15.60 2.16 -6.84
N GLN A 158 -16.86 2.38 -6.48
CA GLN A 158 -18.03 1.88 -7.25
C GLN A 158 -17.99 2.36 -8.70
N ASP A 159 -17.74 3.66 -8.89
CA ASP A 159 -17.63 4.29 -10.22
C ASP A 159 -16.43 3.73 -11.02
N LEU A 160 -15.30 3.46 -10.36
CA LEU A 160 -14.14 2.85 -10.99
C LEU A 160 -14.41 1.39 -11.37
N CYS A 161 -14.99 0.59 -10.48
CA CYS A 161 -15.32 -0.81 -10.71
C CYS A 161 -16.22 -0.97 -11.94
N GLY A 162 -17.24 -0.14 -12.08
CA GLY A 162 -18.14 -0.18 -13.25
C GLY A 162 -17.48 0.25 -14.57
N ALA A 163 -16.29 0.86 -14.53
CA ALA A 163 -15.65 1.44 -15.70
C ALA A 163 -14.39 0.71 -16.17
N VAL A 164 -13.77 -0.15 -15.35
CA VAL A 164 -12.57 -0.92 -15.69
C VAL A 164 -12.91 -2.24 -16.39
N ASN A 165 -11.93 -2.81 -17.12
CA ASN A 165 -12.09 -4.10 -17.78
C ASN A 165 -12.11 -5.28 -16.80
N ALA A 166 -11.34 -5.19 -15.72
CA ALA A 166 -11.31 -6.22 -14.69
C ALA A 166 -11.07 -5.62 -13.30
N VAL A 167 -11.61 -6.30 -12.28
CA VAL A 167 -11.36 -6.02 -10.87
C VAL A 167 -10.68 -7.23 -10.25
N PHE A 168 -9.52 -7.03 -9.62
CA PHE A 168 -8.84 -8.05 -8.83
C PHE A 168 -9.02 -7.75 -7.36
N THR A 169 -9.30 -8.79 -6.57
CA THR A 169 -9.51 -8.70 -5.13
C THR A 169 -8.62 -9.69 -4.40
N THR A 170 -8.25 -9.39 -3.16
CA THR A 170 -7.36 -10.25 -2.37
C THR A 170 -8.09 -11.08 -1.32
N ALA A 171 -9.38 -10.81 -1.10
CA ALA A 171 -10.22 -11.51 -0.13
C ALA A 171 -11.58 -11.86 -0.72
N PRO A 172 -12.19 -12.99 -0.30
CA PRO A 172 -13.53 -13.41 -0.75
C PRO A 172 -14.61 -12.36 -0.47
N GLU A 173 -14.53 -11.66 0.66
CA GLU A 173 -15.48 -10.62 1.04
C GLU A 173 -15.42 -9.44 0.07
N LEU A 174 -14.22 -9.02 -0.32
CA LEU A 174 -14.04 -7.96 -1.34
C LEU A 174 -14.58 -8.41 -2.70
N GLN A 175 -14.35 -9.67 -3.08
CA GLN A 175 -14.90 -10.22 -4.31
C GLN A 175 -16.44 -10.19 -4.28
N LYS A 176 -17.05 -10.66 -3.21
CA LYS A 176 -18.50 -10.66 -3.05
C LYS A 176 -19.12 -9.28 -3.15
N GLU A 177 -18.44 -8.26 -2.62
CA GLU A 177 -18.91 -6.86 -2.66
C GLU A 177 -18.76 -6.23 -4.05
N LEU A 178 -17.65 -6.49 -4.74
CA LEU A 178 -17.34 -5.81 -5.99
C LEU A 178 -17.81 -6.57 -7.24
N ALA A 179 -18.10 -7.88 -7.16
CA ALA A 179 -18.62 -8.67 -8.28
C ALA A 179 -19.94 -8.13 -8.87
N PRO A 180 -20.89 -7.60 -8.09
CA PRO A 180 -22.10 -6.97 -8.65
C PRO A 180 -21.82 -5.72 -9.48
N LEU A 181 -20.67 -5.06 -9.25
CA LEU A 181 -20.28 -3.82 -9.95
C LEU A 181 -19.50 -4.11 -11.23
N ASN A 182 -18.84 -5.27 -11.33
CA ASN A 182 -18.07 -5.66 -12.50
C ASN A 182 -18.05 -7.20 -12.64
N ALA A 183 -18.61 -7.73 -13.71
CA ALA A 183 -18.64 -9.17 -13.98
C ALA A 183 -17.23 -9.78 -14.17
N GLY A 184 -16.21 -8.96 -14.49
CA GLY A 184 -14.80 -9.36 -14.58
C GLY A 184 -14.08 -9.26 -13.21
N THR A 185 -14.77 -9.50 -12.09
CA THR A 185 -14.16 -9.51 -10.76
C THR A 185 -13.59 -10.87 -10.42
N HIS A 186 -12.27 -10.92 -10.17
CA HIS A 186 -11.53 -12.15 -9.89
C HIS A 186 -10.81 -12.08 -8.54
N LEU A 187 -10.79 -13.23 -7.84
CA LEU A 187 -10.06 -13.38 -6.57
C LEU A 187 -8.62 -13.83 -6.84
N PHE A 188 -7.66 -13.04 -6.41
CA PHE A 188 -6.24 -13.36 -6.33
C PHE A 188 -5.76 -13.04 -4.92
N GLY A 189 -5.67 -14.05 -4.05
CA GLY A 189 -5.21 -13.89 -2.68
C GLY A 189 -3.79 -13.34 -2.59
N ASN A 190 -3.47 -12.74 -1.44
CA ASN A 190 -2.10 -12.33 -1.16
C ASN A 190 -1.17 -13.56 -1.13
N VAL A 191 0.02 -13.40 -1.67
CA VAL A 191 1.05 -14.44 -1.74
C VAL A 191 2.30 -14.00 -0.99
N ALA A 192 3.08 -14.97 -0.52
CA ALA A 192 4.38 -14.73 0.08
C ALA A 192 5.51 -15.11 -0.89
N ASP A 193 6.70 -14.56 -0.68
CA ASP A 193 7.92 -15.01 -1.33
C ASP A 193 8.29 -16.40 -0.79
N ALA A 194 7.81 -17.44 -1.48
CA ALA A 194 8.00 -18.83 -1.07
C ALA A 194 9.48 -19.24 -1.01
N GLN A 195 10.34 -18.65 -1.87
CA GLN A 195 11.77 -18.92 -1.87
C GLN A 195 12.44 -18.32 -0.63
N HIS A 196 12.11 -17.07 -0.31
CA HIS A 196 12.64 -16.39 0.86
C HIS A 196 12.20 -17.08 2.16
N PHE A 197 10.90 -17.24 2.36
CA PHE A 197 10.36 -17.85 3.60
C PHE A 197 10.61 -19.35 3.67
N GLY A 198 10.73 -20.04 2.55
CA GLY A 198 11.07 -21.48 2.50
C GLY A 198 12.45 -21.80 3.09
N ARG A 199 13.36 -20.81 3.14
CA ARG A 199 14.68 -20.97 3.78
C ARG A 199 14.57 -21.36 5.25
N ALA A 200 13.54 -20.88 5.95
CA ALA A 200 13.30 -21.24 7.36
C ALA A 200 13.05 -22.74 7.57
N ARG A 201 12.64 -23.48 6.52
CA ARG A 201 12.38 -24.93 6.56
C ARG A 201 13.61 -25.78 6.25
N SER A 202 14.56 -25.23 5.49
CA SER A 202 15.70 -25.98 4.93
C SER A 202 17.05 -25.55 5.49
N GLN A 203 17.13 -24.44 6.22
CA GLN A 203 18.38 -23.89 6.74
C GLN A 203 18.27 -23.64 8.24
N ALA A 204 19.37 -23.92 8.97
CA ALA A 204 19.55 -23.46 10.34
C ALA A 204 19.81 -21.94 10.30
N LEU A 205 18.75 -21.15 10.49
CA LEU A 205 18.87 -19.70 10.57
C LEU A 205 19.35 -19.29 11.97
N LEU A 206 20.32 -18.37 12.00
CA LEU A 206 20.75 -17.78 13.26
C LEU A 206 19.62 -16.89 13.82
N ARG A 207 19.40 -17.00 15.12
CA ARG A 207 18.46 -16.10 15.83
C ARG A 207 19.03 -14.69 15.78
N PRO A 208 18.20 -13.67 15.44
CA PRO A 208 18.64 -12.28 15.51
C PRO A 208 19.11 -11.92 16.92
N PRO A 209 20.14 -11.08 17.07
CA PRO A 209 20.72 -10.75 18.38
C PRO A 209 19.76 -9.96 19.29
N ASP A 210 18.82 -9.23 18.71
CA ASP A 210 17.76 -8.46 19.38
C ASP A 210 16.53 -9.31 19.73
N PHE A 211 16.48 -10.57 19.30
CA PHE A 211 15.36 -11.44 19.60
C PHE A 211 15.45 -11.96 21.04
N PRO A 212 14.39 -11.80 21.87
CA PRO A 212 14.43 -12.12 23.30
C PRO A 212 14.62 -13.61 23.57
N ALA A 213 15.08 -13.93 24.79
CA ALA A 213 15.06 -15.29 25.28
C ALA A 213 13.60 -15.76 25.45
N ILE A 214 13.26 -16.88 24.83
CA ILE A 214 11.91 -17.45 24.91
C ILE A 214 11.83 -18.36 26.13
N GLN A 215 10.83 -18.11 26.96
CA GLN A 215 10.41 -18.99 28.05
C GLN A 215 9.00 -19.48 27.75
N GLY A 216 8.81 -20.81 27.69
CA GLY A 216 7.53 -21.41 27.38
C GLY A 216 7.07 -21.21 25.93
N PRO A 217 5.76 -21.26 25.68
CA PRO A 217 5.19 -20.96 24.37
C PRO A 217 5.46 -19.50 23.96
N CYS A 218 5.70 -19.28 22.67
CA CYS A 218 5.96 -17.94 22.12
C CYS A 218 4.88 -17.56 21.12
N LEU A 219 4.22 -16.44 21.38
CA LEU A 219 3.29 -15.80 20.45
C LEU A 219 4.01 -14.65 19.75
N ILE A 220 4.07 -14.71 18.43
CA ILE A 220 4.71 -13.68 17.60
C ILE A 220 3.67 -13.01 16.72
N PHE A 221 3.62 -11.68 16.77
CA PHE A 221 2.88 -10.85 15.81
C PHE A 221 3.87 -10.05 14.97
N ILE A 222 3.68 -10.07 13.64
CA ILE A 222 4.49 -9.29 12.69
C ILE A 222 3.56 -8.43 11.86
N GLY A 223 3.67 -7.09 11.99
CA GLY A 223 2.85 -6.13 11.26
C GLY A 223 2.74 -4.79 11.98
N ALA A 224 2.04 -3.83 11.35
CA ALA A 224 1.74 -2.56 12.02
C ALA A 224 0.80 -2.80 13.20
N ILE A 225 1.25 -2.37 14.37
CA ILE A 225 0.52 -2.47 15.65
C ILE A 225 -0.38 -1.24 15.74
N ASP A 226 -1.61 -1.39 15.26
CA ASP A 226 -2.64 -0.34 15.21
C ASP A 226 -3.90 -0.82 15.91
N ALA A 227 -4.49 0.00 16.79
CA ALA A 227 -5.67 -0.33 17.60
C ALA A 227 -6.91 -0.67 16.74
N TYR A 228 -6.99 -0.17 15.50
CA TYR A 228 -8.09 -0.53 14.61
C TYR A 228 -7.93 -1.93 13.97
N LYS A 229 -6.75 -2.54 14.05
CA LYS A 229 -6.44 -3.88 13.53
C LYS A 229 -6.36 -4.94 14.61
N LEU A 230 -5.88 -4.56 15.79
CA LEU A 230 -5.66 -5.43 16.92
C LEU A 230 -6.59 -5.04 18.05
N ASP A 231 -7.31 -5.98 18.60
CA ASP A 231 -8.02 -5.82 19.87
C ASP A 231 -6.97 -5.83 21.00
N LEU A 232 -6.48 -4.63 21.34
CA LEU A 232 -5.43 -4.48 22.36
C LEU A 232 -5.93 -4.89 23.75
N ALA A 233 -7.21 -4.68 24.04
CA ALA A 233 -7.80 -5.09 25.33
C ALA A 233 -7.86 -6.62 25.46
N MET A 234 -8.29 -7.32 24.39
CA MET A 234 -8.25 -8.77 24.36
C MET A 234 -6.81 -9.28 24.46
N LEU A 235 -5.86 -8.68 23.77
CA LEU A 235 -4.45 -9.05 23.81
C LEU A 235 -3.87 -8.87 25.21
N GLU A 236 -4.16 -7.76 25.89
CA GLU A 236 -3.76 -7.51 27.27
C GLU A 236 -4.34 -8.54 28.24
N ALA A 237 -5.62 -8.86 28.12
CA ALA A 237 -6.26 -9.91 28.92
C ALA A 237 -5.61 -11.28 28.72
N LEU A 238 -5.24 -11.61 27.48
CA LEU A 238 -4.52 -12.84 27.16
C LEU A 238 -3.12 -12.84 27.81
N ILE A 239 -2.37 -11.76 27.68
CA ILE A 239 -1.02 -11.60 28.30
C ILE A 239 -1.10 -11.77 29.81
N ALA A 240 -2.06 -11.10 30.47
CA ALA A 240 -2.25 -11.19 31.91
C ALA A 240 -2.61 -12.61 32.39
N SER A 241 -3.38 -13.36 31.57
CA SER A 241 -3.80 -14.71 31.91
C SER A 241 -2.75 -15.80 31.63
N THR A 242 -1.70 -15.48 30.86
CA THR A 242 -0.67 -16.45 30.44
C THR A 242 0.77 -15.94 30.72
N PRO A 243 1.13 -15.65 31.98
CA PRO A 243 2.42 -15.07 32.32
C PRO A 243 3.62 -15.99 32.01
N GLN A 244 3.37 -17.27 31.75
CA GLN A 244 4.39 -18.25 31.36
C GLN A 244 4.70 -18.26 29.85
N TRP A 245 4.00 -17.44 29.05
CA TRP A 245 4.24 -17.31 27.61
C TRP A 245 5.15 -16.09 27.33
N THR A 246 5.87 -16.15 26.22
CA THR A 246 6.61 -15.00 25.69
C THR A 246 5.85 -14.38 24.54
N TYR A 247 5.66 -13.07 24.57
CA TYR A 247 4.99 -12.30 23.51
C TYR A 247 6.00 -11.42 22.78
N VAL A 248 6.08 -11.55 21.46
CA VAL A 248 7.00 -10.77 20.62
C VAL A 248 6.19 -10.04 19.56
N LEU A 249 6.13 -8.72 19.65
CA LEU A 249 5.41 -7.86 18.70
C LEU A 249 6.43 -7.10 17.86
N ILE A 250 6.42 -7.34 16.54
CA ILE A 250 7.38 -6.81 15.59
C ILE A 250 6.66 -5.92 14.58
N GLY A 251 7.01 -4.64 14.57
CA GLY A 251 6.46 -3.67 13.63
C GLY A 251 6.27 -2.28 14.21
N PRO A 252 5.95 -1.30 13.36
CA PRO A 252 5.70 0.07 13.81
C PRO A 252 4.40 0.15 14.62
N VAL A 253 4.40 1.01 15.65
CA VAL A 253 3.21 1.30 16.48
C VAL A 253 2.54 2.57 15.97
N GLY A 254 1.21 2.54 15.80
CA GLY A 254 0.43 3.72 15.46
C GLY A 254 0.70 4.30 14.07
N GLU A 255 1.17 3.49 13.11
CA GLU A 255 1.50 3.95 11.75
C GLU A 255 0.27 4.49 11.02
N THR A 256 -0.85 3.79 11.14
CA THR A 256 -2.13 4.17 10.52
C THR A 256 -3.04 4.87 11.52
N ASP A 257 -3.01 4.45 12.78
CA ASP A 257 -3.79 5.01 13.88
C ASP A 257 -2.87 5.55 14.99
N PRO A 258 -2.50 6.85 14.95
CA PRO A 258 -1.62 7.47 15.93
C PRO A 258 -2.18 7.50 17.37
N SER A 259 -3.45 7.14 17.58
CA SER A 259 -4.05 7.02 18.92
C SER A 259 -3.76 5.68 19.59
N THR A 260 -3.06 4.77 18.88
CA THR A 260 -2.70 3.45 19.41
C THR A 260 -1.75 3.59 20.61
N ASP A 261 -2.18 3.09 21.76
CA ASP A 261 -1.39 3.03 22.98
C ASP A 261 -1.02 1.58 23.29
N VAL A 262 0.27 1.31 23.38
CA VAL A 262 0.83 -0.01 23.72
C VAL A 262 1.57 -0.02 25.06
N GLU A 263 1.60 1.11 25.79
CA GLU A 263 2.24 1.19 27.14
C GLU A 263 1.69 0.15 28.11
N PRO A 264 0.36 -0.12 28.16
CA PRO A 264 -0.16 -1.20 29.01
C PRO A 264 0.49 -2.57 28.72
N LEU A 265 0.67 -2.90 27.41
CA LEU A 265 1.29 -4.17 27.02
C LEU A 265 2.78 -4.21 27.34
N ALA A 266 3.49 -3.09 27.18
CA ALA A 266 4.91 -2.97 27.46
C ALA A 266 5.27 -3.08 28.95
N SER A 267 4.28 -2.94 29.83
CA SER A 267 4.48 -3.08 31.29
C SER A 267 4.72 -4.54 31.73
N TYR A 268 4.37 -5.52 30.90
CA TYR A 268 4.54 -6.93 31.21
C TYR A 268 5.96 -7.40 30.84
N PRO A 269 6.71 -8.05 31.80
CA PRO A 269 8.11 -8.41 31.57
C PRO A 269 8.33 -9.48 30.50
N HIS A 270 7.29 -10.22 30.11
CA HIS A 270 7.31 -11.27 29.09
C HIS A 270 6.78 -10.79 27.74
N VAL A 271 6.57 -9.46 27.58
CA VAL A 271 6.17 -8.81 26.34
C VAL A 271 7.34 -8.01 25.77
N HIS A 272 7.65 -8.24 24.51
CA HIS A 272 8.77 -7.60 23.82
C HIS A 272 8.26 -6.88 22.56
N LEU A 273 8.42 -5.56 22.53
CA LEU A 273 8.15 -4.69 21.37
C LEU A 273 9.47 -4.43 20.66
N LEU A 274 9.71 -5.06 19.51
CA LEU A 274 11.00 -4.98 18.82
C LEU A 274 11.09 -3.85 17.78
N GLY A 275 9.97 -3.14 17.51
CA GLY A 275 9.94 -2.13 16.46
C GLY A 275 9.92 -2.72 15.05
N PRO A 276 10.06 -1.84 14.01
CA PRO A 276 10.04 -2.22 12.60
C PRO A 276 11.36 -2.80 12.11
#